data_797d8cad372e6e5ca156837f9ab04e71
#
_entry.id   797d8cad372e6e5ca156837f9ab04e71
#
_cell.length_a   1.000
_cell.length_b   1.000
_cell.length_c   1.000
_cell.angle_alpha   90.00
_cell.angle_beta   90.00
_cell.angle_gamma   90.00
#
_symmetry.space_group_name_H-M   'P 1'
#
loop_
_entity.id
_entity.type
_entity.pdbx_description
1 polymer ?
#
loop_
_entity_poly.entity_id
_entity_poly.type
_entity_poly.pdbx_seq_one_letter_code
_entity_poly.pdbx_strand_id
1 'polypeptide(L)'
;MVTRLTYKGIINTIGNTPLVELQRMSPNENVRIFAKLEGQNPTGSVKARIALKMIEQAERDGEISANRTILEPTSGNTGISLAMIGRMKGYKVAVVMPENVSVERVQLLEAYGAEIIPSDGSRGTNGSIEVAQDLVEKRGSDYHMLYQYGNSGNPNAHYETTGPEIVEALPDVSMFVAGLGTGGTLMGVARRLKQHNPEIKIVAVAPEPDDFISGLRSLEEGFIPPILDIGLLDSRMLVNSFDAFSTAKRLLAEEGIFAGVSSGSAVYGAMRQAERMGEGDIVCLLADGGWKYLSTALWTKDYDQLAKDAKGKIWW
;
A
#
# COMPACT_ATOMS: atom_id res chain seq x y z
N MET A 1 10.83 -26.64 16.60
CA MET A 1 12.15 -26.01 16.38
C MET A 1 11.92 -24.66 15.75
N VAL A 2 12.36 -23.58 16.38
CA VAL A 2 12.35 -22.26 15.74
C VAL A 2 13.50 -22.24 14.75
N THR A 3 13.20 -22.31 13.47
CA THR A 3 14.21 -22.14 12.41
C THR A 3 14.71 -20.71 12.48
N ARG A 4 15.98 -20.49 12.87
CA ARG A 4 16.60 -19.17 12.81
C ARG A 4 16.75 -18.77 11.34
N LEU A 5 15.96 -17.81 10.90
CA LEU A 5 16.06 -17.27 9.55
C LEU A 5 17.30 -16.35 9.47
N THR A 6 18.19 -16.63 8.55
CA THR A 6 19.32 -15.77 8.20
C THR A 6 19.19 -15.33 6.75
N TYR A 7 19.41 -14.04 6.49
CA TYR A 7 19.28 -13.44 5.15
C TYR A 7 20.61 -12.86 4.68
N LYS A 8 20.89 -12.94 3.37
CA LYS A 8 22.11 -12.36 2.76
C LYS A 8 22.08 -10.84 2.61
N GLY A 9 21.03 -10.18 3.04
CA GLY A 9 20.88 -8.74 2.97
C GLY A 9 19.44 -8.31 3.15
N ILE A 10 19.23 -7.01 3.30
CA ILE A 10 17.92 -6.45 3.62
C ILE A 10 16.86 -6.71 2.55
N ILE A 11 17.23 -6.74 1.27
CA ILE A 11 16.29 -7.01 0.16
C ILE A 11 15.63 -8.39 0.33
N ASN A 12 16.37 -9.39 0.80
CA ASN A 12 15.85 -10.76 0.95
C ASN A 12 14.89 -10.91 2.14
N THR A 13 14.67 -9.88 2.94
CA THR A 13 13.67 -9.85 4.01
C THR A 13 12.31 -9.33 3.55
N ILE A 14 12.19 -8.93 2.29
CA ILE A 14 10.93 -8.46 1.71
C ILE A 14 9.99 -9.64 1.54
N GLY A 15 8.75 -9.48 2.02
CA GLY A 15 7.75 -10.54 2.01
C GLY A 15 7.76 -11.40 3.27
N ASN A 16 7.08 -12.54 3.23
CA ASN A 16 6.88 -13.46 4.36
C ASN A 16 6.38 -12.72 5.61
N THR A 17 5.50 -11.76 5.41
CA THR A 17 4.93 -10.96 6.50
C THR A 17 3.93 -11.77 7.31
N PRO A 18 3.79 -11.52 8.62
CA PRO A 18 2.85 -12.25 9.46
C PRO A 18 1.40 -12.11 9.01
N LEU A 19 0.62 -13.16 9.20
CA LEU A 19 -0.83 -13.17 9.19
C LEU A 19 -1.29 -13.37 10.64
N VAL A 20 -2.03 -12.40 11.20
CA VAL A 20 -2.39 -12.33 12.63
C VAL A 20 -3.91 -12.26 12.78
N GLU A 21 -4.51 -13.11 13.59
CA GLU A 21 -5.92 -13.04 13.93
C GLU A 21 -6.23 -11.81 14.80
N LEU A 22 -7.23 -11.03 14.42
CA LEU A 22 -7.78 -9.93 15.23
C LEU A 22 -8.84 -10.47 16.17
N GLN A 23 -8.43 -10.79 17.40
CA GLN A 23 -9.26 -11.54 18.36
C GLN A 23 -10.45 -10.74 18.93
N ARG A 24 -10.39 -9.41 18.85
CA ARG A 24 -11.37 -8.50 19.49
C ARG A 24 -12.15 -7.65 18.52
N MET A 25 -11.83 -7.70 17.23
CA MET A 25 -12.41 -6.79 16.25
C MET A 25 -13.48 -7.41 15.36
N SER A 26 -13.68 -8.73 15.38
CA SER A 26 -14.80 -9.32 14.66
C SER A 26 -16.12 -9.05 15.40
N PRO A 27 -17.14 -8.47 14.72
CA PRO A 27 -18.47 -8.29 15.29
C PRO A 27 -19.32 -9.57 15.25
N ASN A 28 -18.84 -10.66 14.64
CA ASN A 28 -19.53 -11.95 14.49
C ASN A 28 -18.64 -13.08 14.98
N GLU A 29 -19.07 -13.81 15.98
CA GLU A 29 -18.32 -14.91 16.62
C GLU A 29 -17.99 -16.07 15.65
N ASN A 30 -18.77 -16.23 14.58
CA ASN A 30 -18.55 -17.27 13.57
C ASN A 30 -17.62 -16.80 12.43
N VAL A 31 -17.17 -15.56 12.44
CA VAL A 31 -16.29 -15.00 11.42
C VAL A 31 -14.98 -14.52 12.04
N ARG A 32 -13.85 -15.11 11.62
CA ARG A 32 -12.53 -14.65 12.05
C ARG A 32 -11.98 -13.63 11.06
N ILE A 33 -11.33 -12.60 11.59
CA ILE A 33 -10.63 -11.58 10.77
C ILE A 33 -9.14 -11.72 11.02
N PHE A 34 -8.38 -11.85 9.94
CA PHE A 34 -6.93 -11.93 9.94
C PHE A 34 -6.31 -10.72 9.27
N ALA A 35 -5.30 -10.13 9.90
CA ALA A 35 -4.53 -9.00 9.40
C ALA A 35 -3.21 -9.46 8.78
N LYS A 36 -2.99 -9.20 7.48
CA LYS A 36 -1.70 -9.36 6.80
C LYS A 36 -0.84 -8.14 7.05
N LEU A 37 0.21 -8.28 7.88
CA LEU A 37 0.99 -7.17 8.43
C LEU A 37 2.09 -6.68 7.47
N GLU A 38 1.75 -5.99 6.39
CA GLU A 38 2.71 -5.51 5.40
C GLU A 38 3.63 -4.37 5.91
N GLY A 39 3.29 -3.77 7.04
CA GLY A 39 4.19 -2.88 7.78
C GLY A 39 5.48 -3.56 8.28
N GLN A 40 5.55 -4.90 8.28
CA GLN A 40 6.74 -5.67 8.67
C GLN A 40 7.78 -5.80 7.55
N ASN A 41 7.50 -5.36 6.33
CA ASN A 41 8.53 -5.23 5.31
C ASN A 41 9.62 -4.22 5.74
N PRO A 42 10.87 -4.34 5.25
CA PRO A 42 11.99 -3.52 5.73
C PRO A 42 11.80 -2.02 5.55
N THR A 43 10.99 -1.57 4.59
CA THR A 43 10.62 -0.16 4.42
C THR A 43 9.30 0.21 5.12
N GLY A 44 8.75 -0.70 5.92
CA GLY A 44 7.53 -0.49 6.69
C GLY A 44 6.25 -0.43 5.84
N SER A 45 6.22 -1.06 4.66
CA SER A 45 5.01 -1.10 3.82
C SER A 45 4.99 -2.20 2.78
N VAL A 46 3.79 -2.50 2.29
CA VAL A 46 3.49 -3.39 1.16
C VAL A 46 4.26 -3.01 -0.11
N LYS A 47 4.67 -1.76 -0.25
CA LYS A 47 5.33 -1.24 -1.45
C LYS A 47 6.76 -1.77 -1.65
N ALA A 48 7.38 -2.34 -0.62
CA ALA A 48 8.68 -3.02 -0.78
C ALA A 48 8.59 -4.15 -1.81
N ARG A 49 7.49 -4.90 -1.82
CA ARG A 49 7.26 -6.01 -2.77
C ARG A 49 7.24 -5.54 -4.21
N ILE A 50 6.41 -4.53 -4.49
CA ILE A 50 6.26 -4.03 -5.86
C ILE A 50 7.51 -3.30 -6.34
N ALA A 51 8.17 -2.54 -5.47
CA ALA A 51 9.40 -1.84 -5.80
C ALA A 51 10.51 -2.82 -6.22
N LEU A 52 10.68 -3.92 -5.48
CA LEU A 52 11.63 -4.97 -5.84
C LEU A 52 11.28 -5.60 -7.19
N LYS A 53 10.03 -6.00 -7.38
CA LYS A 53 9.59 -6.67 -8.61
C LYS A 53 9.71 -5.80 -9.85
N MET A 54 9.34 -4.52 -9.75
CA MET A 54 9.45 -3.58 -10.88
C MET A 54 10.91 -3.32 -11.26
N ILE A 55 11.81 -3.17 -10.27
CA ILE A 55 13.25 -3.01 -10.55
C ILE A 55 13.81 -4.28 -11.19
N GLU A 56 13.52 -5.47 -10.64
CA GLU A 56 14.00 -6.75 -11.19
C GLU A 56 13.46 -7.02 -12.60
N GLN A 57 12.24 -6.59 -12.90
CA GLN A 57 11.69 -6.68 -14.24
C GLN A 57 12.46 -5.75 -15.19
N ALA A 58 12.63 -4.48 -14.83
CA ALA A 58 13.35 -3.51 -15.64
C ALA A 58 14.83 -3.90 -15.86
N GLU A 59 15.46 -4.58 -14.87
CA GLU A 59 16.81 -5.18 -15.02
C GLU A 59 16.81 -6.29 -16.07
N ARG A 60 15.87 -7.23 -15.99
CA ARG A 60 15.78 -8.34 -16.95
C ARG A 60 15.51 -7.87 -18.37
N ASP A 61 14.68 -6.84 -18.50
CA ASP A 61 14.28 -6.28 -19.80
C ASP A 61 15.32 -5.30 -20.35
N GLY A 62 16.40 -5.01 -19.60
CA GLY A 62 17.47 -4.10 -20.00
C GLY A 62 17.06 -2.63 -20.06
N GLU A 63 15.96 -2.26 -19.37
CA GLU A 63 15.38 -0.90 -19.41
C GLU A 63 16.09 0.06 -18.46
N ILE A 64 16.74 -0.43 -17.41
CA ILE A 64 17.51 0.38 -16.45
C ILE A 64 19.00 0.08 -16.51
N SER A 65 19.79 1.10 -16.27
CA SER A 65 21.25 1.03 -16.19
C SER A 65 21.78 1.97 -15.13
N ALA A 66 23.03 1.83 -14.73
CA ALA A 66 23.68 2.69 -13.72
C ALA A 66 23.70 4.19 -14.12
N ASN A 67 23.57 4.49 -15.40
CA ASN A 67 23.62 5.87 -15.93
C ASN A 67 22.23 6.54 -15.98
N ARG A 68 21.14 5.78 -15.80
CA ARG A 68 19.78 6.32 -15.80
C ARG A 68 19.25 6.33 -14.36
N THR A 69 18.53 7.40 -14.01
CA THR A 69 17.87 7.52 -12.72
C THR A 69 16.48 6.90 -12.79
N ILE A 70 16.19 6.01 -11.85
CA ILE A 70 14.83 5.47 -11.67
C ILE A 70 13.94 6.60 -11.19
N LEU A 71 12.84 6.86 -11.91
CA LEU A 71 11.87 7.91 -11.61
C LEU A 71 10.53 7.28 -11.21
N GLU A 72 9.90 7.82 -10.16
CA GLU A 72 8.55 7.38 -9.77
C GLU A 72 7.71 8.52 -9.21
N PRO A 73 6.50 8.78 -9.75
CA PRO A 73 5.54 9.68 -9.12
C PRO A 73 4.82 8.96 -7.97
N THR A 74 5.00 9.47 -6.75
CA THR A 74 4.40 8.84 -5.57
C THR A 74 4.34 9.77 -4.37
N SER A 75 3.32 9.63 -3.53
CA SER A 75 3.20 10.35 -2.26
C SER A 75 4.00 9.73 -1.09
N GLY A 76 4.77 8.64 -1.31
CA GLY A 76 5.64 8.19 -0.23
C GLY A 76 6.10 6.73 -0.26
N ASN A 77 5.29 5.77 0.14
CA ASN A 77 5.73 4.38 0.41
C ASN A 77 6.47 3.70 -0.75
N THR A 78 6.03 3.91 -1.99
CA THR A 78 6.71 3.36 -3.17
C THR A 78 8.08 4.01 -3.37
N GLY A 79 8.15 5.34 -3.26
CA GLY A 79 9.42 6.08 -3.37
C GLY A 79 10.43 5.64 -2.33
N ILE A 80 10.03 5.50 -1.06
CA ILE A 80 10.89 5.02 0.03
C ILE A 80 11.41 3.61 -0.27
N SER A 81 10.56 2.73 -0.78
CA SER A 81 10.95 1.35 -1.13
C SER A 81 11.91 1.32 -2.31
N LEU A 82 11.64 2.12 -3.36
CA LEU A 82 12.53 2.26 -4.51
C LEU A 82 13.89 2.85 -4.11
N ALA A 83 13.89 3.87 -3.23
CA ALA A 83 15.12 4.50 -2.74
C ALA A 83 16.00 3.49 -1.99
N MET A 84 15.42 2.70 -1.07
CA MET A 84 16.16 1.66 -0.34
C MET A 84 16.72 0.60 -1.28
N ILE A 85 15.88 0.03 -2.15
CA ILE A 85 16.28 -1.06 -3.05
C ILE A 85 17.27 -0.54 -4.11
N GLY A 86 16.99 0.63 -4.70
CA GLY A 86 17.88 1.27 -5.66
C GLY A 86 19.26 1.52 -5.10
N ARG A 87 19.35 2.08 -3.87
CA ARG A 87 20.62 2.26 -3.16
C ARG A 87 21.38 0.93 -2.99
N MET A 88 20.69 -0.14 -2.59
CA MET A 88 21.32 -1.45 -2.40
C MET A 88 21.78 -2.10 -3.71
N LYS A 89 21.13 -1.79 -4.82
CA LYS A 89 21.48 -2.30 -6.17
C LYS A 89 22.37 -1.33 -6.97
N GLY A 90 22.71 -0.15 -6.43
CA GLY A 90 23.59 0.83 -7.07
C GLY A 90 22.90 1.76 -8.08
N TYR A 91 21.57 1.87 -8.06
CA TYR A 91 20.80 2.80 -8.89
C TYR A 91 20.55 4.13 -8.17
N LYS A 92 20.54 5.22 -8.96
CA LYS A 92 20.00 6.49 -8.53
C LYS A 92 18.48 6.45 -8.60
N VAL A 93 17.81 7.08 -7.63
CA VAL A 93 16.36 7.15 -7.57
C VAL A 93 15.93 8.61 -7.40
N ALA A 94 14.98 9.05 -8.21
CA ALA A 94 14.28 10.32 -8.09
C ALA A 94 12.78 10.07 -7.88
N VAL A 95 12.19 10.82 -6.97
CA VAL A 95 10.77 10.71 -6.62
C VAL A 95 10.09 12.04 -6.89
N VAL A 96 9.05 12.03 -7.73
CA VAL A 96 8.17 13.19 -7.87
C VAL A 96 7.05 13.06 -6.86
N MET A 97 6.94 14.03 -5.92
CA MET A 97 5.97 13.94 -4.84
C MET A 97 5.34 15.29 -4.50
N PRO A 98 4.07 15.28 -4.02
CA PRO A 98 3.43 16.50 -3.54
C PRO A 98 4.23 17.12 -2.39
N GLU A 99 4.36 18.46 -2.38
CA GLU A 99 5.14 19.18 -1.36
C GLU A 99 4.52 19.15 0.06
N ASN A 100 3.24 18.77 0.17
CA ASN A 100 2.48 18.75 1.43
C ASN A 100 2.39 17.35 2.08
N VAL A 101 3.35 16.45 1.83
CA VAL A 101 3.42 15.13 2.48
C VAL A 101 4.03 15.21 3.88
N SER A 102 3.90 14.12 4.67
CA SER A 102 4.46 14.08 6.02
C SER A 102 6.00 14.18 6.02
N VAL A 103 6.54 14.84 7.05
CA VAL A 103 7.98 15.07 7.18
C VAL A 103 8.78 13.77 7.26
N GLU A 104 8.22 12.71 7.85
CA GLU A 104 8.88 11.40 7.96
C GLU A 104 9.14 10.78 6.58
N ARG A 105 8.24 10.99 5.61
CA ARG A 105 8.44 10.49 4.25
C ARG A 105 9.59 11.18 3.55
N VAL A 106 9.68 12.50 3.69
CA VAL A 106 10.79 13.30 3.15
C VAL A 106 12.11 12.85 3.77
N GLN A 107 12.18 12.78 5.11
CA GLN A 107 13.37 12.36 5.83
C GLN A 107 13.85 10.95 5.45
N LEU A 108 12.91 10.00 5.24
CA LEU A 108 13.26 8.64 4.81
C LEU A 108 13.85 8.62 3.40
N LEU A 109 13.27 9.39 2.47
CA LEU A 109 13.78 9.50 1.10
C LEU A 109 15.19 10.10 1.09
N GLU A 110 15.40 11.19 1.81
CA GLU A 110 16.72 11.84 1.97
C GLU A 110 17.75 10.89 2.61
N ALA A 111 17.35 10.16 3.67
CA ALA A 111 18.22 9.20 4.34
C ALA A 111 18.69 8.07 3.42
N TYR A 112 17.81 7.62 2.49
CA TYR A 112 18.18 6.65 1.45
C TYR A 112 18.90 7.28 0.27
N GLY A 113 19.01 8.62 0.20
CA GLY A 113 19.72 9.35 -0.84
C GLY A 113 18.94 9.48 -2.15
N ALA A 114 17.62 9.46 -2.11
CA ALA A 114 16.79 9.74 -3.27
C ALA A 114 16.72 11.25 -3.55
N GLU A 115 16.69 11.61 -4.82
CA GLU A 115 16.34 12.97 -5.27
C GLU A 115 14.83 13.18 -5.11
N ILE A 116 14.43 14.31 -4.50
CA ILE A 116 13.03 14.68 -4.36
C ILE A 116 12.73 15.82 -5.31
N ILE A 117 11.78 15.59 -6.21
CA ILE A 117 11.27 16.58 -7.17
C ILE A 117 9.87 16.97 -6.69
N PRO A 118 9.67 18.22 -6.19
CA PRO A 118 8.38 18.64 -5.67
C PRO A 118 7.36 18.82 -6.79
N SER A 119 6.09 18.55 -6.48
CA SER A 119 4.93 18.86 -7.30
C SER A 119 3.86 19.59 -6.47
N ASP A 120 2.94 20.28 -7.15
CA ASP A 120 1.86 21.03 -6.51
C ASP A 120 1.05 20.13 -5.57
N GLY A 121 1.09 20.46 -4.28
CA GLY A 121 0.38 19.72 -3.24
C GLY A 121 -1.15 19.72 -3.41
N SER A 122 -1.72 20.76 -4.02
CA SER A 122 -3.17 20.84 -4.27
C SER A 122 -3.67 19.82 -5.29
N ARG A 123 -2.78 19.33 -6.16
CA ARG A 123 -3.07 18.34 -7.21
C ARG A 123 -2.75 16.89 -6.77
N GLY A 124 -2.21 16.74 -5.56
CA GLY A 124 -1.87 15.44 -5.00
C GLY A 124 -1.02 14.58 -5.94
N THR A 125 -1.21 13.26 -5.89
CA THR A 125 -0.43 12.33 -6.71
C THR A 125 -0.70 12.47 -8.23
N ASN A 126 -1.87 12.97 -8.64
CA ASN A 126 -2.14 13.20 -10.06
C ASN A 126 -1.21 14.28 -10.63
N GLY A 127 -0.97 15.36 -9.89
CA GLY A 127 0.03 16.38 -10.27
C GLY A 127 1.45 15.81 -10.36
N SER A 128 1.82 14.91 -9.45
CA SER A 128 3.13 14.24 -9.51
C SER A 128 3.28 13.36 -10.77
N ILE A 129 2.21 12.67 -11.18
CA ILE A 129 2.21 11.85 -12.40
C ILE A 129 2.49 12.73 -13.64
N GLU A 130 1.81 13.85 -13.75
CA GLU A 130 2.00 14.76 -14.90
C GLU A 130 3.43 15.32 -14.95
N VAL A 131 3.97 15.75 -13.79
CA VAL A 131 5.36 16.23 -13.72
C VAL A 131 6.36 15.14 -14.11
N ALA A 132 6.15 13.89 -13.65
CA ALA A 132 7.01 12.78 -13.99
C ALA A 132 6.96 12.43 -15.49
N GLN A 133 5.77 12.47 -16.10
CA GLN A 133 5.58 12.24 -17.53
C GLN A 133 6.28 13.32 -18.36
N ASP A 134 6.14 14.60 -18.00
CA ASP A 134 6.82 15.72 -18.64
C ASP A 134 8.35 15.60 -18.54
N LEU A 135 8.88 15.17 -17.40
CA LEU A 135 10.31 14.91 -17.25
C LEU A 135 10.81 13.80 -18.17
N VAL A 136 10.07 12.71 -18.31
CA VAL A 136 10.42 11.61 -19.21
C VAL A 136 10.34 12.05 -20.67
N GLU A 137 9.33 12.83 -21.05
CA GLU A 137 9.21 13.37 -22.41
C GLU A 137 10.40 14.27 -22.76
N LYS A 138 10.81 15.16 -21.86
CA LYS A 138 11.90 16.11 -22.09
C LYS A 138 13.29 15.53 -21.89
N ARG A 139 13.46 14.56 -21.01
CA ARG A 139 14.74 14.02 -20.53
C ARG A 139 14.75 12.51 -20.41
N GLY A 140 14.12 11.79 -21.34
CA GLY A 140 14.01 10.33 -21.29
C GLY A 140 15.33 9.57 -21.34
N SER A 141 16.44 10.22 -21.79
CA SER A 141 17.78 9.64 -21.67
C SER A 141 18.28 9.55 -20.21
N ASP A 142 17.83 10.46 -19.35
CA ASP A 142 18.30 10.59 -17.96
C ASP A 142 17.46 9.77 -16.99
N TYR A 143 16.18 9.60 -17.30
CA TYR A 143 15.19 8.97 -16.43
C TYR A 143 14.57 7.71 -17.04
N HIS A 144 14.31 6.71 -16.18
CA HIS A 144 13.43 5.59 -16.49
C HIS A 144 12.30 5.57 -15.46
N MET A 145 11.08 5.84 -15.89
CA MET A 145 9.91 5.84 -15.03
C MET A 145 9.32 4.43 -14.93
N LEU A 146 9.32 3.85 -13.72
CA LEU A 146 8.75 2.52 -13.49
C LEU A 146 7.22 2.51 -13.57
N TYR A 147 6.58 3.60 -13.15
CA TYR A 147 5.14 3.84 -13.28
C TYR A 147 4.26 2.77 -12.65
N GLN A 148 4.24 2.71 -11.32
CA GLN A 148 3.49 1.71 -10.55
C GLN A 148 2.01 1.53 -10.94
N TYR A 149 1.38 2.53 -11.54
CA TYR A 149 -0.03 2.49 -11.93
C TYR A 149 -0.29 1.69 -13.20
N GLY A 150 0.69 1.55 -14.07
CA GLY A 150 0.63 0.81 -15.33
C GLY A 150 1.57 -0.38 -15.42
N ASN A 151 2.46 -0.57 -14.45
CA ASN A 151 3.49 -1.60 -14.47
C ASN A 151 2.96 -2.96 -14.03
N SER A 152 3.06 -3.97 -14.90
CA SER A 152 2.63 -5.34 -14.60
C SER A 152 3.41 -5.98 -13.44
N GLY A 153 4.62 -5.53 -13.15
CA GLY A 153 5.41 -5.95 -12.00
C GLY A 153 4.71 -5.69 -10.67
N ASN A 154 3.85 -4.67 -10.60
CA ASN A 154 3.08 -4.36 -9.42
C ASN A 154 2.10 -5.50 -9.05
N PRO A 155 1.09 -5.87 -9.84
CA PRO A 155 0.22 -6.98 -9.50
C PRO A 155 0.98 -8.33 -9.47
N ASN A 156 1.99 -8.53 -10.31
CA ASN A 156 2.77 -9.77 -10.31
C ASN A 156 3.53 -10.00 -9.00
N ALA A 157 4.04 -8.94 -8.35
CA ALA A 157 4.65 -9.05 -7.04
C ALA A 157 3.71 -9.72 -6.03
N HIS A 158 2.45 -9.33 -6.02
CA HIS A 158 1.44 -9.86 -5.11
C HIS A 158 0.93 -11.25 -5.51
N TYR A 159 0.82 -11.51 -6.81
CA TYR A 159 0.46 -12.83 -7.31
C TYR A 159 1.50 -13.89 -6.94
N GLU A 160 2.79 -13.52 -7.01
CA GLU A 160 3.90 -14.44 -6.76
C GLU A 160 4.29 -14.56 -5.27
N THR A 161 3.89 -13.59 -4.42
CA THR A 161 4.31 -13.56 -3.02
C THR A 161 3.14 -13.45 -2.04
N THR A 162 2.44 -12.32 -1.97
CA THR A 162 1.38 -12.07 -0.98
C THR A 162 0.24 -13.07 -1.06
N GLY A 163 -0.21 -13.39 -2.27
CA GLY A 163 -1.28 -14.36 -2.49
C GLY A 163 -0.91 -15.77 -2.03
N PRO A 164 0.25 -16.33 -2.45
CA PRO A 164 0.74 -17.61 -1.94
C PRO A 164 0.90 -17.65 -0.42
N GLU A 165 1.47 -16.61 0.19
CA GLU A 165 1.62 -16.52 1.64
C GLU A 165 0.26 -16.60 2.38
N ILE A 166 -0.79 -15.99 1.82
CA ILE A 166 -2.14 -16.06 2.39
C ILE A 166 -2.70 -17.49 2.25
N VAL A 167 -2.62 -18.10 1.06
CA VAL A 167 -3.12 -19.46 0.81
C VAL A 167 -2.41 -20.49 1.69
N GLU A 168 -1.09 -20.35 1.87
CA GLU A 168 -0.31 -21.27 2.70
C GLU A 168 -0.69 -21.15 4.18
N ALA A 169 -0.88 -19.93 4.68
CA ALA A 169 -1.21 -19.68 6.09
C ALA A 169 -2.68 -19.95 6.41
N LEU A 170 -3.60 -19.73 5.47
CA LEU A 170 -5.05 -19.86 5.65
C LEU A 170 -5.71 -20.41 4.37
N PRO A 171 -5.62 -21.75 4.12
CA PRO A 171 -6.13 -22.36 2.89
C PRO A 171 -7.64 -22.20 2.67
N ASP A 172 -8.41 -22.09 3.75
CA ASP A 172 -9.89 -21.99 3.72
C ASP A 172 -10.37 -20.52 3.76
N VAL A 173 -9.51 -19.56 3.42
CA VAL A 173 -9.88 -18.14 3.37
C VAL A 173 -11.12 -17.95 2.48
N SER A 174 -12.13 -17.24 3.02
CA SER A 174 -13.41 -17.01 2.33
C SER A 174 -13.44 -15.63 1.64
N MET A 175 -12.69 -14.65 2.17
CA MET A 175 -12.73 -13.27 1.67
C MET A 175 -11.38 -12.57 1.87
N PHE A 176 -11.02 -11.74 0.88
CA PHE A 176 -9.88 -10.83 0.95
C PHE A 176 -10.34 -9.38 0.85
N VAL A 177 -9.90 -8.55 1.79
CA VAL A 177 -10.23 -7.12 1.86
C VAL A 177 -8.95 -6.30 1.81
N ALA A 178 -8.87 -5.35 0.88
CA ALA A 178 -7.71 -4.45 0.81
C ALA A 178 -8.09 -3.06 0.30
N GLY A 179 -7.31 -2.06 0.71
CA GLY A 179 -7.45 -0.70 0.23
C GLY A 179 -7.10 -0.56 -1.25
N LEU A 180 -7.90 0.21 -1.99
CA LEU A 180 -7.70 0.53 -3.39
C LEU A 180 -6.80 1.77 -3.53
N GLY A 181 -5.53 1.56 -3.84
CA GLY A 181 -4.58 2.61 -4.23
C GLY A 181 -4.24 2.49 -5.73
N THR A 182 -3.14 1.81 -6.07
CA THR A 182 -2.80 1.49 -7.47
C THR A 182 -3.64 0.35 -8.04
N GLY A 183 -4.30 -0.43 -7.20
CA GLY A 183 -4.98 -1.68 -7.59
C GLY A 183 -4.08 -2.91 -7.57
N GLY A 184 -2.75 -2.76 -7.56
CA GLY A 184 -1.82 -3.88 -7.73
C GLY A 184 -1.99 -5.00 -6.69
N THR A 185 -2.15 -4.65 -5.42
CA THR A 185 -2.39 -5.61 -4.33
C THR A 185 -3.67 -6.41 -4.59
N LEU A 186 -4.78 -5.70 -4.85
CA LEU A 186 -6.07 -6.33 -5.16
C LEU A 186 -5.95 -7.27 -6.34
N MET A 187 -5.39 -6.81 -7.45
CA MET A 187 -5.28 -7.60 -8.69
C MET A 187 -4.39 -8.82 -8.54
N GLY A 188 -3.22 -8.67 -7.93
CA GLY A 188 -2.28 -9.78 -7.75
C GLY A 188 -2.83 -10.84 -6.80
N VAL A 189 -3.33 -10.41 -5.63
CA VAL A 189 -3.90 -11.33 -4.64
C VAL A 189 -5.18 -11.98 -5.18
N ALA A 190 -6.09 -11.20 -5.80
CA ALA A 190 -7.32 -11.73 -6.38
C ALA A 190 -7.06 -12.86 -7.38
N ARG A 191 -6.14 -12.65 -8.33
CA ARG A 191 -5.76 -13.69 -9.31
C ARG A 191 -5.29 -14.96 -8.63
N ARG A 192 -4.45 -14.84 -7.61
CA ARG A 192 -3.92 -16.00 -6.88
C ARG A 192 -4.96 -16.71 -6.05
N LEU A 193 -5.79 -15.96 -5.31
CA LEU A 193 -6.84 -16.54 -4.47
C LEU A 193 -7.93 -17.18 -5.31
N LYS A 194 -8.40 -16.53 -6.37
CA LYS A 194 -9.41 -17.11 -7.27
C LYS A 194 -8.90 -18.32 -8.07
N GLN A 195 -7.59 -18.40 -8.31
CA GLN A 195 -6.97 -19.61 -8.86
C GLN A 195 -6.97 -20.77 -7.84
N HIS A 196 -6.81 -20.46 -6.56
CA HIS A 196 -6.89 -21.45 -5.47
C HIS A 196 -8.33 -21.90 -5.23
N ASN A 197 -9.25 -20.94 -5.08
CA ASN A 197 -10.68 -21.19 -4.94
C ASN A 197 -11.46 -20.00 -5.56
N PRO A 198 -12.22 -20.22 -6.68
CA PRO A 198 -12.95 -19.16 -7.38
C PRO A 198 -14.06 -18.52 -6.53
N GLU A 199 -14.52 -19.18 -5.46
CA GLU A 199 -15.59 -18.67 -4.59
C GLU A 199 -15.09 -17.60 -3.60
N ILE A 200 -13.77 -17.46 -3.41
CA ILE A 200 -13.19 -16.44 -2.52
C ILE A 200 -13.63 -15.05 -2.98
N LYS A 201 -14.18 -14.25 -2.07
CA LYS A 201 -14.66 -12.90 -2.36
C LYS A 201 -13.55 -11.88 -2.25
N ILE A 202 -13.48 -10.95 -3.20
CA ILE A 202 -12.50 -9.88 -3.25
C ILE A 202 -13.19 -8.54 -3.05
N VAL A 203 -12.86 -7.87 -1.96
CA VAL A 203 -13.47 -6.59 -1.58
C VAL A 203 -12.42 -5.49 -1.63
N ALA A 204 -12.66 -4.49 -2.48
CA ALA A 204 -11.87 -3.27 -2.50
C ALA A 204 -12.46 -2.25 -1.53
N VAL A 205 -11.60 -1.59 -0.77
CA VAL A 205 -11.97 -0.45 0.09
C VAL A 205 -11.41 0.82 -0.51
N ALA A 206 -12.26 1.81 -0.75
CA ALA A 206 -11.92 3.11 -1.31
C ALA A 206 -12.47 4.24 -0.42
N PRO A 207 -11.91 5.47 -0.46
CA PRO A 207 -12.50 6.59 0.24
C PRO A 207 -13.85 6.98 -0.37
N GLU A 208 -14.72 7.57 0.43
CA GLU A 208 -15.92 8.25 -0.06
C GLU A 208 -15.53 9.39 -1.03
N PRO A 209 -16.41 9.79 -1.96
CA PRO A 209 -16.21 10.98 -2.78
C PRO A 209 -15.91 12.21 -1.91
N ASP A 210 -14.96 13.03 -2.35
CA ASP A 210 -14.53 14.25 -1.64
C ASP A 210 -13.86 14.02 -0.27
N ASP A 211 -13.63 12.76 0.12
CA ASP A 211 -12.86 12.42 1.31
C ASP A 211 -11.47 11.88 0.92
N PHE A 212 -10.48 12.11 1.78
CA PHE A 212 -9.10 11.74 1.50
C PHE A 212 -8.54 10.79 2.56
N ILE A 213 -8.11 9.62 2.12
CA ILE A 213 -7.38 8.65 2.95
C ILE A 213 -6.04 8.34 2.28
N SER A 214 -4.94 8.69 2.93
CA SER A 214 -3.59 8.49 2.36
C SER A 214 -3.34 7.04 1.94
N GLY A 215 -2.89 6.88 0.71
CA GLY A 215 -2.61 5.55 0.12
C GLY A 215 -3.81 4.89 -0.53
N LEU A 216 -5.02 5.44 -0.36
CA LEU A 216 -6.22 5.04 -1.08
C LEU A 216 -6.54 6.02 -2.20
N ARG A 217 -7.38 5.59 -3.13
CA ARG A 217 -7.83 6.37 -4.29
C ARG A 217 -9.33 6.17 -4.49
N SER A 218 -10.03 7.27 -4.73
CA SER A 218 -11.40 7.24 -5.26
C SER A 218 -11.34 7.06 -6.79
N LEU A 219 -12.17 6.19 -7.33
CA LEU A 219 -12.32 6.04 -8.79
C LEU A 219 -13.16 7.18 -9.40
N GLU A 220 -13.90 7.89 -8.57
CA GLU A 220 -14.71 9.05 -8.95
C GLU A 220 -13.86 10.29 -9.30
N GLU A 221 -12.57 10.31 -8.91
CA GLU A 221 -11.60 11.37 -9.27
C GLU A 221 -11.12 11.32 -10.74
N GLY A 222 -11.66 10.42 -11.55
CA GLY A 222 -11.43 10.37 -13.00
C GLY A 222 -10.14 9.64 -13.45
N PHE A 223 -9.26 9.24 -12.52
CA PHE A 223 -8.07 8.44 -12.86
C PHE A 223 -8.28 6.99 -12.43
N ILE A 224 -8.39 6.11 -13.40
CA ILE A 224 -8.44 4.66 -13.20
C ILE A 224 -7.06 4.08 -13.51
N PRO A 225 -6.38 3.43 -12.55
CA PRO A 225 -5.08 2.81 -12.81
C PRO A 225 -5.18 1.77 -13.96
N PRO A 226 -4.29 1.82 -14.96
CA PRO A 226 -4.32 0.89 -16.09
C PRO A 226 -4.23 -0.61 -15.70
N ILE A 227 -3.62 -0.92 -14.54
CA ILE A 227 -3.51 -2.31 -14.05
C ILE A 227 -4.78 -2.80 -13.35
N LEU A 228 -5.77 -1.93 -13.10
CA LEU A 228 -6.99 -2.28 -12.38
C LEU A 228 -8.01 -2.95 -13.31
N ASP A 229 -8.34 -4.18 -13.01
CA ASP A 229 -9.45 -4.93 -13.60
C ASP A 229 -10.60 -5.02 -12.60
N ILE A 230 -11.61 -4.17 -12.77
CA ILE A 230 -12.77 -4.11 -11.88
C ILE A 230 -13.55 -5.43 -11.88
N GLY A 231 -13.49 -6.20 -12.98
CA GLY A 231 -14.16 -7.49 -13.10
C GLY A 231 -13.66 -8.58 -12.15
N LEU A 232 -12.48 -8.39 -11.56
CA LEU A 232 -11.95 -9.29 -10.52
C LEU A 232 -12.46 -8.98 -9.10
N LEU A 233 -13.14 -7.85 -8.91
CA LEU A 233 -13.70 -7.43 -7.63
C LEU A 233 -15.12 -7.93 -7.47
N ASP A 234 -15.42 -8.59 -6.37
CA ASP A 234 -16.80 -8.98 -6.04
C ASP A 234 -17.60 -7.80 -5.47
N SER A 235 -16.92 -6.87 -4.77
CA SER A 235 -17.52 -5.62 -4.30
C SER A 235 -16.50 -4.52 -4.05
N ARG A 236 -17.00 -3.27 -4.06
CA ARG A 236 -16.27 -2.08 -3.61
C ARG A 236 -17.04 -1.45 -2.46
N MET A 237 -16.35 -1.18 -1.38
CA MET A 237 -16.90 -0.51 -0.20
C MET A 237 -16.28 0.88 -0.06
N LEU A 238 -17.11 1.88 0.15
CA LEU A 238 -16.69 3.23 0.45
C LEU A 238 -16.56 3.41 1.96
N VAL A 239 -15.50 4.06 2.41
CA VAL A 239 -15.19 4.33 3.81
C VAL A 239 -14.79 5.78 3.96
N ASN A 240 -15.37 6.47 4.93
CA ASN A 240 -14.96 7.84 5.24
C ASN A 240 -13.72 7.87 6.16
N SER A 241 -13.06 9.02 6.21
CA SER A 241 -11.83 9.21 6.98
C SER A 241 -12.04 9.07 8.49
N PHE A 242 -13.23 9.39 9.01
CA PHE A 242 -13.56 9.20 10.43
C PHE A 242 -13.56 7.72 10.83
N ASP A 243 -14.24 6.87 10.05
CA ASP A 243 -14.31 5.43 10.32
C ASP A 243 -12.94 4.78 10.16
N ALA A 244 -12.18 5.17 9.13
CA ALA A 244 -10.82 4.70 8.90
C ALA A 244 -9.90 5.03 10.08
N PHE A 245 -9.94 6.28 10.53
CA PHE A 245 -9.17 6.80 11.64
C PHE A 245 -9.55 6.14 12.98
N SER A 246 -10.84 6.11 13.29
CA SER A 246 -11.36 5.53 14.53
C SER A 246 -11.00 4.05 14.62
N THR A 247 -11.07 3.32 13.49
CA THR A 247 -10.71 1.91 13.44
C THR A 247 -9.20 1.71 13.59
N ALA A 248 -8.35 2.60 13.02
CA ALA A 248 -6.90 2.54 13.23
C ALA A 248 -6.52 2.75 14.72
N LYS A 249 -7.22 3.65 15.42
CA LYS A 249 -7.05 3.83 16.88
C LYS A 249 -7.50 2.60 17.67
N ARG A 250 -8.63 2.01 17.32
CA ARG A 250 -9.12 0.77 17.94
C ARG A 250 -8.15 -0.39 17.71
N LEU A 251 -7.64 -0.55 16.50
CA LEU A 251 -6.65 -1.57 16.13
C LEU A 251 -5.41 -1.50 17.03
N LEU A 252 -4.92 -0.29 17.33
CA LEU A 252 -3.84 -0.10 18.27
C LEU A 252 -4.25 -0.43 19.71
N ALA A 253 -5.42 0.05 20.14
CA ALA A 253 -5.86 -0.09 21.54
C ALA A 253 -6.29 -1.53 21.89
N GLU A 254 -6.95 -2.22 20.98
CA GLU A 254 -7.55 -3.53 21.22
C GLU A 254 -6.63 -4.69 20.80
N GLU A 255 -5.83 -4.53 19.74
CA GLU A 255 -4.98 -5.60 19.19
C GLU A 255 -3.46 -5.29 19.30
N GLY A 256 -3.08 -4.09 19.74
CA GLY A 256 -1.68 -3.68 19.85
C GLY A 256 -0.98 -3.45 18.49
N ILE A 257 -1.74 -3.37 17.41
CA ILE A 257 -1.20 -3.23 16.04
C ILE A 257 -1.14 -1.76 15.64
N PHE A 258 0.08 -1.23 15.50
CA PHE A 258 0.34 0.16 15.10
C PHE A 258 0.44 0.26 13.56
N ALA A 259 -0.66 0.57 12.90
CA ALA A 259 -0.77 0.61 11.44
C ALA A 259 -1.28 1.97 10.93
N GLY A 260 -1.09 2.27 9.64
CA GLY A 260 -1.56 3.50 9.02
C GLY A 260 -3.08 3.58 8.87
N VAL A 261 -3.63 4.75 8.50
CA VAL A 261 -5.08 4.98 8.39
C VAL A 261 -5.73 4.12 7.31
N SER A 262 -5.06 3.91 6.17
CA SER A 262 -5.55 3.00 5.13
C SER A 262 -5.71 1.56 5.62
N SER A 263 -4.93 1.16 6.63
CA SER A 263 -5.10 -0.12 7.30
C SER A 263 -6.37 -0.13 8.16
N GLY A 264 -6.67 0.99 8.84
CA GLY A 264 -7.95 1.18 9.53
C GLY A 264 -9.15 1.03 8.59
N SER A 265 -9.06 1.59 7.38
CA SER A 265 -10.10 1.41 6.35
C SER A 265 -10.29 -0.06 5.97
N ALA A 266 -9.20 -0.81 5.77
CA ALA A 266 -9.27 -2.23 5.42
C ALA A 266 -9.89 -3.07 6.54
N VAL A 267 -9.53 -2.79 7.81
CA VAL A 267 -10.11 -3.47 8.98
C VAL A 267 -11.59 -3.10 9.13
N TYR A 268 -11.95 -1.80 8.98
CA TYR A 268 -13.35 -1.38 8.98
C TYR A 268 -14.16 -2.12 7.92
N GLY A 269 -13.61 -2.20 6.69
CA GLY A 269 -14.22 -2.96 5.60
C GLY A 269 -14.42 -4.43 5.97
N ALA A 270 -13.42 -5.08 6.56
CA ALA A 270 -13.51 -6.47 7.00
C ALA A 270 -14.57 -6.67 8.09
N MET A 271 -14.66 -5.77 9.07
CA MET A 271 -15.69 -5.79 10.12
C MET A 271 -17.10 -5.68 9.53
N ARG A 272 -17.31 -4.75 8.58
CA ARG A 272 -18.61 -4.57 7.92
C ARG A 272 -19.00 -5.76 7.05
N GLN A 273 -18.03 -6.49 6.48
CA GLN A 273 -18.29 -7.74 5.78
C GLN A 273 -18.61 -8.87 6.76
N ALA A 274 -17.90 -8.97 7.89
CA ALA A 274 -18.16 -9.96 8.93
C ALA A 274 -19.59 -9.89 9.50
N GLU A 275 -20.15 -8.68 9.66
CA GLU A 275 -21.55 -8.49 10.07
C GLU A 275 -22.57 -9.13 9.12
N ARG A 276 -22.21 -9.33 7.85
CA ARG A 276 -23.09 -9.84 6.80
C ARG A 276 -22.83 -11.31 6.43
N MET A 277 -21.71 -11.85 6.89
CA MET A 277 -21.34 -13.25 6.68
C MET A 277 -21.98 -14.14 7.75
N GLY A 278 -22.37 -15.38 7.36
CA GLY A 278 -22.80 -16.39 8.32
C GLY A 278 -21.62 -16.95 9.10
N GLU A 279 -20.57 -17.37 8.39
CA GLU A 279 -19.35 -17.95 8.94
C GLU A 279 -18.19 -17.78 7.95
N GLY A 280 -16.95 -17.97 8.40
CA GLY A 280 -15.76 -18.03 7.54
C GLY A 280 -14.63 -17.11 7.98
N ASP A 281 -13.59 -17.04 7.15
CA ASP A 281 -12.35 -16.34 7.43
C ASP A 281 -12.14 -15.19 6.44
N ILE A 282 -11.90 -14.01 6.98
CA ILE A 282 -11.58 -12.78 6.20
C ILE A 282 -10.11 -12.45 6.43
N VAL A 283 -9.36 -12.25 5.36
CA VAL A 283 -8.03 -11.64 5.40
C VAL A 283 -8.13 -10.18 4.99
N CYS A 284 -7.73 -9.25 5.87
CA CYS A 284 -7.55 -7.85 5.51
C CYS A 284 -6.06 -7.48 5.45
N LEU A 285 -5.66 -6.66 4.47
CA LEU A 285 -4.27 -6.28 4.29
C LEU A 285 -3.98 -4.93 4.94
N LEU A 286 -3.07 -4.92 5.92
CA LEU A 286 -2.57 -3.72 6.58
C LEU A 286 -1.34 -3.19 5.81
N ALA A 287 -1.56 -2.16 5.00
CA ALA A 287 -0.60 -1.75 3.97
C ALA A 287 0.72 -1.19 4.52
N ASP A 288 0.72 -0.52 5.68
CA ASP A 288 1.93 0.04 6.29
C ASP A 288 1.82 0.21 7.81
N GLY A 289 2.95 0.54 8.43
CA GLY A 289 3.04 0.87 9.86
C GLY A 289 2.71 2.34 10.15
N GLY A 290 2.28 2.62 11.39
CA GLY A 290 1.87 3.94 11.86
C GLY A 290 3.00 4.97 12.02
N TRP A 291 4.26 4.54 12.09
CA TRP A 291 5.41 5.42 12.36
C TRP A 291 5.69 6.49 11.30
N LYS A 292 5.18 6.34 10.08
CA LYS A 292 5.30 7.34 9.01
C LYS A 292 4.31 8.51 9.14
N TYR A 293 3.51 8.50 10.20
CA TYR A 293 2.42 9.44 10.43
C TYR A 293 2.47 10.06 11.83
N LEU A 294 3.59 9.90 12.57
CA LEU A 294 3.71 10.38 13.95
C LEU A 294 3.57 11.89 14.06
N SER A 295 4.12 12.66 13.10
CA SER A 295 3.99 14.12 13.06
C SER A 295 2.55 14.60 12.88
N THR A 296 1.66 13.74 12.37
CA THR A 296 0.24 14.05 12.23
C THR A 296 -0.51 14.03 13.57
N ALA A 297 0.10 13.47 14.62
CA ALA A 297 -0.51 13.26 15.93
C ALA A 297 -1.82 12.43 15.91
N LEU A 298 -1.98 11.58 14.90
CA LEU A 298 -3.17 10.81 14.56
C LEU A 298 -3.71 9.97 15.74
N TRP A 299 -2.84 9.37 16.53
CA TRP A 299 -3.23 8.51 17.66
C TRP A 299 -3.43 9.27 18.97
N THR A 300 -3.03 10.55 19.05
CA THR A 300 -3.02 11.34 20.28
C THR A 300 -4.02 12.49 20.27
N LYS A 301 -4.51 12.91 19.11
CA LYS A 301 -5.54 13.95 18.96
C LYS A 301 -6.92 13.35 18.66
N ASP A 302 -7.97 14.12 18.91
CA ASP A 302 -9.32 13.78 18.47
C ASP A 302 -9.50 14.07 16.98
N TYR A 303 -10.43 13.35 16.33
CA TYR A 303 -10.69 13.50 14.90
C TYR A 303 -11.03 14.93 14.49
N ASP A 304 -11.89 15.62 15.26
CA ASP A 304 -12.30 16.99 14.96
C ASP A 304 -11.13 17.99 14.97
N GLN A 305 -10.13 17.77 15.83
CA GLN A 305 -8.92 18.57 15.85
C GLN A 305 -8.06 18.28 14.61
N LEU A 306 -7.94 17.00 14.24
CA LEU A 306 -7.18 16.58 13.07
C LEU A 306 -7.82 17.07 11.77
N ALA A 307 -9.13 16.96 11.64
CA ALA A 307 -9.87 17.43 10.47
C ALA A 307 -9.71 18.95 10.24
N LYS A 308 -9.61 19.74 11.32
CA LYS A 308 -9.31 21.17 11.25
C LYS A 308 -7.86 21.44 10.83
N ASP A 309 -6.92 20.69 11.39
CA ASP A 309 -5.49 20.82 11.10
C ASP A 309 -5.11 20.30 9.71
N ALA A 310 -5.93 19.41 9.15
CA ALA A 310 -5.73 18.75 7.86
C ALA A 310 -6.16 19.59 6.64
N LYS A 311 -6.93 20.66 6.86
CA LYS A 311 -7.45 21.50 5.77
C LYS A 311 -6.31 22.03 4.90
N GLY A 312 -6.20 21.52 3.67
CA GLY A 312 -5.13 21.87 2.71
C GLY A 312 -3.82 21.10 2.84
N LYS A 313 -3.78 20.04 3.65
CA LYS A 313 -2.61 19.16 3.79
C LYS A 313 -2.98 17.70 3.49
N ILE A 314 -2.07 16.96 2.84
CA ILE A 314 -2.16 15.51 2.74
C ILE A 314 -1.59 14.91 4.03
N TRP A 315 -2.41 14.70 5.03
CA TRP A 315 -1.97 14.33 6.37
C TRP A 315 -1.87 12.83 6.60
N TRP A 316 -2.71 12.04 5.96
CA TRP A 316 -2.84 10.60 6.15
C TRP A 316 -3.00 9.78 4.89
#